data_dfa7d717b32dbbdd4e9cef3b22a83cce
#
_entry.id   dfa7d717b32dbbdd4e9cef3b22a83cce
#
_cell.length_a   1.000
_cell.length_b   1.000
_cell.length_c   1.000
_cell.angle_alpha   90.00
_cell.angle_beta   90.00
_cell.angle_gamma   90.00
#
_symmetry.space_group_name_H-M   'P 1'
#
loop_
_entity.id
_entity.type
_entity.pdbx_description
1 polymer ?
#
loop_
_entity_poly.entity_id
_entity_poly.type
_entity_poly.pdbx_seq_one_letter_code
_entity_poly.pdbx_strand_id
1 'polypeptide(L)'
;MPKKDGELSDEELEQVVGGSKDMKHLFENWRRHMKEDTDLKIGSFEHSHQNLNKALWTDDKLNPEVKEKLLEIAQQFIDKTQGADAEIKDITFTGSLANYNYSMLSDIDLHILIDFKELNDDVSLIKDYFNAVKALWNYHHDIRIKSYEVEIYVQDAGFVGPPELSQMREEHISSGVYSLLKDEWLKIPLKNKGEIDNDSITKKADSLMDQVDRALVLMDEDKYEEAYERAIKIKNKIKRFRQAGLDTAGEYSVENLAFKTLRNNGYLRKLADLKRDAYDAMMSLKAVSYTHLTLPT
;
A
#
# COMPACT_ATOMS: atom_id res chain seq x y z
N MET A 1 35.60 -22.75 7.90
CA MET A 1 34.27 -22.37 7.38
C MET A 1 34.29 -20.87 7.18
N PRO A 2 33.97 -20.32 6.00
CA PRO A 2 33.97 -18.87 5.78
C PRO A 2 32.77 -18.25 6.51
N LYS A 3 33.03 -17.12 7.21
CA LYS A 3 31.99 -16.28 7.85
C LYS A 3 31.07 -15.75 6.77
N LYS A 4 29.77 -15.77 7.05
CA LYS A 4 28.76 -15.06 6.24
C LYS A 4 28.99 -13.56 6.40
N ASP A 5 29.15 -12.85 5.29
CA ASP A 5 29.23 -11.39 5.25
C ASP A 5 27.91 -10.81 5.77
N GLY A 6 27.98 -10.02 6.84
CA GLY A 6 26.87 -9.23 7.37
C GLY A 6 26.53 -9.40 8.84
N GLU A 7 27.20 -10.27 9.60
CA GLU A 7 27.02 -10.33 11.08
C GLU A 7 28.10 -9.50 11.78
N LEU A 8 27.67 -8.48 12.50
CA LEU A 8 28.52 -7.69 13.40
C LEU A 8 29.00 -8.55 14.58
N SER A 9 30.24 -8.40 15.00
CA SER A 9 30.77 -9.06 16.18
C SER A 9 30.17 -8.46 17.47
N ASP A 10 30.19 -9.21 18.57
CA ASP A 10 29.69 -8.75 19.88
C ASP A 10 30.39 -7.46 20.34
N GLU A 11 31.67 -7.25 19.99
CA GLU A 11 32.40 -6.00 20.27
C GLU A 11 31.92 -4.83 19.42
N GLU A 12 31.46 -5.07 18.19
CA GLU A 12 30.87 -4.03 17.33
C GLU A 12 29.45 -3.68 17.79
N LEU A 13 28.70 -4.63 18.35
CA LEU A 13 27.40 -4.41 18.97
C LEU A 13 27.48 -3.59 20.26
N GLU A 14 28.50 -3.80 21.11
CA GLU A 14 28.71 -3.01 22.32
C GLU A 14 29.11 -1.55 22.03
N GLN A 15 29.80 -1.27 20.93
CA GLN A 15 30.09 0.11 20.49
C GLN A 15 28.85 0.83 19.96
N VAL A 16 27.86 0.12 19.44
CA VAL A 16 26.59 0.69 18.92
C VAL A 16 25.65 1.09 20.07
N VAL A 17 25.74 0.45 21.24
CA VAL A 17 24.86 0.73 22.41
C VAL A 17 25.35 1.91 23.27
N GLY A 18 26.54 2.44 23.03
CA GLY A 18 27.27 3.36 23.92
C GLY A 18 27.24 4.84 23.65
N GLY A 19 26.31 5.45 22.90
CA GLY A 19 26.33 6.89 22.84
C GLY A 19 25.40 7.59 21.86
N SER A 20 24.61 8.50 22.40
CA SER A 20 23.64 9.39 21.69
C SER A 20 24.22 10.24 20.54
N LYS A 21 25.55 10.38 20.42
CA LYS A 21 26.21 11.12 19.32
C LYS A 21 26.49 10.24 18.11
N ASP A 22 26.76 8.94 18.32
CA ASP A 22 27.06 8.01 17.23
C ASP A 22 25.80 7.59 16.48
N MET A 23 24.65 7.50 17.17
CA MET A 23 23.35 7.23 16.56
C MET A 23 22.96 8.30 15.52
N LYS A 24 23.24 9.57 15.81
CA LYS A 24 22.97 10.66 14.86
C LYS A 24 23.80 10.53 13.57
N HIS A 25 25.06 10.12 13.71
CA HIS A 25 25.97 9.89 12.59
C HIS A 25 25.62 8.63 11.79
N LEU A 26 25.18 7.56 12.48
CA LEU A 26 24.66 6.35 11.84
C LEU A 26 23.35 6.65 11.07
N PHE A 27 22.46 7.45 11.66
CA PHE A 27 21.23 7.90 11.02
C PHE A 27 21.49 8.81 9.81
N GLU A 28 22.47 9.72 9.89
CA GLU A 28 22.89 10.57 8.78
C GLU A 28 23.58 9.78 7.66
N ASN A 29 24.40 8.77 7.99
CA ASN A 29 25.01 7.86 7.02
C ASN A 29 24.00 6.92 6.39
N TRP A 30 23.08 6.36 7.19
CA TRP A 30 21.96 5.56 6.69
C TRP A 30 21.03 6.41 5.80
N ARG A 31 20.74 7.64 6.19
CA ARG A 31 19.96 8.60 5.40
C ARG A 31 20.64 8.97 4.08
N ARG A 32 21.97 9.09 4.08
CA ARG A 32 22.76 9.34 2.87
C ARG A 32 22.71 8.15 1.93
N HIS A 33 22.90 6.95 2.46
CA HIS A 33 22.83 5.69 1.69
C HIS A 33 21.42 5.42 1.15
N MET A 34 20.39 5.74 1.95
CA MET A 34 18.99 5.65 1.51
C MET A 34 18.62 6.75 0.50
N LYS A 35 19.22 7.94 0.56
CA LYS A 35 19.04 8.99 -0.47
C LYS A 35 19.65 8.58 -1.80
N GLU A 36 20.86 8.03 -1.79
CA GLU A 36 21.50 7.50 -3.01
C GLU A 36 20.68 6.36 -3.63
N ASP A 37 20.12 5.47 -2.81
CA ASP A 37 19.21 4.40 -3.24
C ASP A 37 17.82 4.93 -3.65
N THR A 38 17.37 6.05 -3.07
CA THR A 38 16.10 6.71 -3.39
C THR A 38 16.20 7.49 -4.70
N ASP A 39 17.29 8.19 -4.96
CA ASP A 39 17.54 8.85 -6.24
C ASP A 39 17.56 7.82 -7.40
N LEU A 40 18.14 6.64 -7.18
CA LEU A 40 18.10 5.53 -8.12
C LEU A 40 16.67 4.98 -8.34
N LYS A 41 15.82 4.97 -7.33
CA LYS A 41 14.42 4.51 -7.42
C LYS A 41 13.48 5.56 -8.01
N ILE A 42 13.69 6.84 -7.76
CA ILE A 42 12.88 7.94 -8.32
C ILE A 42 13.17 8.10 -9.81
N GLY A 43 14.44 8.03 -10.22
CA GLY A 43 14.85 8.15 -11.63
C GLY A 43 14.47 6.97 -12.52
N SER A 44 14.10 5.81 -11.94
CA SER A 44 13.67 4.62 -12.68
C SER A 44 12.17 4.50 -12.91
N PHE A 45 11.36 5.45 -12.41
CA PHE A 45 9.92 5.47 -12.63
C PHE A 45 9.59 6.16 -13.95
N GLU A 46 9.38 5.39 -15.01
CA GLU A 46 8.52 5.84 -16.10
C GLU A 46 7.10 6.00 -15.52
N HIS A 47 6.72 7.22 -15.18
CA HIS A 47 5.39 7.54 -14.65
C HIS A 47 4.29 7.39 -15.70
N SER A 48 4.64 7.13 -16.96
CA SER A 48 3.70 6.96 -18.06
C SER A 48 4.33 6.11 -19.18
N HIS A 49 3.64 5.04 -19.57
CA HIS A 49 4.03 4.18 -20.67
C HIS A 49 3.19 4.46 -21.94
N GLN A 50 3.75 4.16 -23.11
CA GLN A 50 3.03 4.30 -24.39
C GLN A 50 2.03 3.16 -24.61
N ASN A 51 2.26 2.00 -24.00
CA ASN A 51 1.43 0.81 -24.14
C ASN A 51 1.05 0.26 -22.76
N LEU A 52 -0.06 -0.47 -22.70
CA LEU A 52 -0.38 -1.32 -21.56
C LEU A 52 0.73 -2.36 -21.34
N ASN A 53 0.78 -2.91 -20.14
CA ASN A 53 1.80 -3.89 -19.79
C ASN A 53 1.72 -5.16 -20.67
N LYS A 54 2.70 -5.36 -21.54
CA LYS A 54 2.71 -6.44 -22.52
C LYS A 54 2.73 -7.86 -21.91
N ALA A 55 3.12 -8.01 -20.64
CA ALA A 55 3.03 -9.29 -19.96
C ALA A 55 1.58 -9.67 -19.63
N LEU A 56 0.69 -8.70 -19.50
CA LEU A 56 -0.71 -8.88 -19.15
C LEU A 56 -1.67 -8.64 -20.32
N TRP A 57 -1.32 -7.74 -21.25
CA TRP A 57 -2.20 -7.24 -22.31
C TRP A 57 -1.61 -7.49 -23.68
N THR A 58 -2.45 -7.87 -24.63
CA THR A 58 -2.16 -7.98 -26.07
C THR A 58 -3.28 -7.31 -26.84
N ASP A 59 -2.95 -6.33 -27.68
CA ASP A 59 -3.92 -5.58 -28.52
C ASP A 59 -5.11 -5.04 -27.70
N ASP A 60 -4.80 -4.42 -26.54
CA ASP A 60 -5.76 -3.86 -25.58
C ASP A 60 -6.74 -4.88 -24.97
N LYS A 61 -6.48 -6.18 -25.12
CA LYS A 61 -7.19 -7.27 -24.46
C LYS A 61 -6.33 -7.96 -23.43
N LEU A 62 -6.95 -8.39 -22.34
CA LEU A 62 -6.26 -9.18 -21.31
C LEU A 62 -5.87 -10.55 -21.89
N ASN A 63 -4.61 -10.97 -21.65
CA ASN A 63 -4.13 -12.27 -22.12
C ASN A 63 -5.02 -13.38 -21.56
N PRO A 64 -5.46 -14.36 -22.38
CA PRO A 64 -6.41 -15.39 -21.96
C PRO A 64 -5.97 -16.17 -20.72
N GLU A 65 -4.69 -16.54 -20.64
CA GLU A 65 -4.13 -17.24 -19.46
C GLU A 65 -4.19 -16.41 -18.18
N VAL A 66 -4.00 -15.08 -18.28
CA VAL A 66 -4.10 -14.16 -17.16
C VAL A 66 -5.54 -14.02 -16.70
N LYS A 67 -6.45 -13.85 -17.66
CA LYS A 67 -7.89 -13.76 -17.41
C LYS A 67 -8.41 -15.01 -16.71
N GLU A 68 -8.10 -16.20 -17.23
CA GLU A 68 -8.52 -17.50 -16.67
C GLU A 68 -8.04 -17.63 -15.22
N LYS A 69 -6.77 -17.30 -14.96
CA LYS A 69 -6.19 -17.39 -13.63
C LYS A 69 -6.81 -16.39 -12.64
N LEU A 70 -7.10 -15.17 -13.08
CA LEU A 70 -7.78 -14.16 -12.24
C LEU A 70 -9.22 -14.59 -11.90
N LEU A 71 -9.94 -15.18 -12.84
CA LEU A 71 -11.27 -15.74 -12.60
C LEU A 71 -11.23 -16.90 -11.59
N GLU A 72 -10.23 -17.78 -11.72
CA GLU A 72 -10.01 -18.88 -10.77
C GLU A 72 -9.73 -18.35 -9.35
N ILE A 73 -8.87 -17.34 -9.23
CA ILE A 73 -8.54 -16.70 -7.94
C ILE A 73 -9.77 -16.07 -7.31
N ALA A 74 -10.57 -15.34 -8.08
CA ALA A 74 -11.81 -14.73 -7.61
C ALA A 74 -12.80 -15.79 -7.12
N GLN A 75 -12.97 -16.90 -7.86
CA GLN A 75 -13.85 -18.01 -7.47
C GLN A 75 -13.36 -18.66 -6.17
N GLN A 76 -12.07 -18.97 -6.05
CA GLN A 76 -11.51 -19.56 -4.83
C GLN A 76 -11.65 -18.64 -3.60
N PHE A 77 -11.57 -17.32 -3.80
CA PHE A 77 -11.82 -16.35 -2.74
C PHE A 77 -13.28 -16.41 -2.28
N ILE A 78 -14.23 -16.38 -3.22
CA ILE A 78 -15.68 -16.43 -2.91
C ILE A 78 -16.05 -17.74 -2.23
N ASP A 79 -15.55 -18.88 -2.71
CA ASP A 79 -15.82 -20.20 -2.12
C ASP A 79 -15.38 -20.30 -0.65
N LYS A 80 -14.36 -19.52 -0.26
CA LYS A 80 -13.91 -19.43 1.14
C LYS A 80 -14.71 -18.45 2.00
N THR A 81 -15.54 -17.61 1.40
CA THR A 81 -16.43 -16.71 2.11
C THR A 81 -17.72 -17.46 2.48
N GLN A 82 -17.68 -18.25 3.55
CA GLN A 82 -18.84 -19.07 3.99
C GLN A 82 -20.09 -18.18 4.20
N GLY A 83 -21.16 -18.50 3.47
CA GLY A 83 -22.44 -17.83 3.56
C GLY A 83 -22.67 -16.67 2.58
N ALA A 84 -21.74 -16.42 1.66
CA ALA A 84 -21.99 -15.47 0.59
C ALA A 84 -22.73 -16.15 -0.58
N ASP A 85 -24.04 -16.27 -0.48
CA ASP A 85 -24.93 -16.76 -1.55
C ASP A 85 -25.21 -15.65 -2.60
N ALA A 86 -24.49 -14.52 -2.54
CA ALA A 86 -24.71 -13.42 -3.45
C ALA A 86 -24.23 -13.73 -4.86
N GLU A 87 -25.03 -13.31 -5.83
CA GLU A 87 -24.65 -13.37 -7.24
C GLU A 87 -23.50 -12.42 -7.54
N ILE A 88 -22.43 -12.93 -8.14
CA ILE A 88 -21.34 -12.09 -8.66
C ILE A 88 -21.86 -11.34 -9.89
N LYS A 89 -21.98 -10.02 -9.78
CA LYS A 89 -22.47 -9.17 -10.87
C LYS A 89 -21.39 -8.92 -11.93
N ASP A 90 -20.14 -8.77 -11.51
CA ASP A 90 -18.98 -8.69 -12.40
C ASP A 90 -17.68 -8.97 -11.63
N ILE A 91 -16.61 -9.28 -12.34
CA ILE A 91 -15.24 -9.32 -11.85
C ILE A 91 -14.44 -8.37 -12.71
N THR A 92 -13.81 -7.36 -12.10
CA THR A 92 -13.10 -6.33 -12.85
C THR A 92 -11.63 -6.23 -12.47
N PHE A 93 -10.81 -5.95 -13.47
CA PHE A 93 -9.41 -5.60 -13.31
C PHE A 93 -9.26 -4.09 -13.45
N THR A 94 -8.68 -3.44 -12.45
CA THR A 94 -8.52 -1.98 -12.37
C THR A 94 -7.08 -1.61 -11.99
N GLY A 95 -6.86 -0.38 -11.55
CA GLY A 95 -5.58 0.07 -11.02
C GLY A 95 -4.54 0.39 -12.08
N SER A 96 -3.29 0.51 -11.64
CA SER A 96 -2.21 0.98 -12.49
C SER A 96 -1.82 0.02 -13.61
N LEU A 97 -2.02 -1.30 -13.43
CA LEU A 97 -1.76 -2.31 -14.46
C LEU A 97 -2.87 -2.39 -15.51
N ALA A 98 -4.06 -1.85 -15.22
CA ALA A 98 -5.12 -1.59 -16.19
C ALA A 98 -5.02 -0.17 -16.77
N ASN A 99 -3.83 0.44 -16.73
CA ASN A 99 -3.55 1.80 -17.16
C ASN A 99 -2.13 1.91 -17.70
N TYR A 100 -1.73 3.12 -18.09
CA TYR A 100 -0.40 3.44 -18.63
C TYR A 100 0.59 3.93 -17.55
N ASN A 101 0.22 3.95 -16.26
CA ASN A 101 1.05 4.42 -15.15
C ASN A 101 1.53 3.31 -14.21
N TYR A 102 1.67 2.09 -14.75
CA TYR A 102 2.17 0.95 -14.01
C TYR A 102 3.69 1.04 -13.76
N SER A 103 4.14 0.27 -12.79
CA SER A 103 5.57 0.07 -12.48
C SER A 103 5.81 -1.41 -12.13
N MET A 104 7.06 -1.80 -11.92
CA MET A 104 7.40 -3.15 -11.44
C MET A 104 6.85 -3.45 -10.04
N LEU A 105 6.48 -2.40 -9.27
CA LEU A 105 5.91 -2.50 -7.93
C LEU A 105 4.39 -2.29 -7.92
N SER A 106 3.75 -2.35 -9.09
CA SER A 106 2.29 -2.29 -9.20
C SER A 106 1.66 -3.62 -8.85
N ASP A 107 0.45 -3.56 -8.34
CA ASP A 107 -0.38 -4.71 -7.97
C ASP A 107 -1.47 -4.92 -9.02
N ILE A 108 -1.97 -6.13 -9.15
CA ILE A 108 -3.18 -6.44 -9.91
C ILE A 108 -4.37 -6.21 -8.99
N ASP A 109 -5.11 -5.14 -9.20
CA ASP A 109 -6.32 -4.82 -8.43
C ASP A 109 -7.52 -5.60 -9.02
N LEU A 110 -7.88 -6.72 -8.37
CA LEU A 110 -8.99 -7.59 -8.76
C LEU A 110 -10.22 -7.29 -7.90
N HIS A 111 -11.27 -6.77 -8.52
CA HIS A 111 -12.49 -6.39 -7.84
C HIS A 111 -13.64 -7.35 -8.17
N ILE A 112 -14.27 -7.90 -7.16
CA ILE A 112 -15.46 -8.75 -7.25
C ILE A 112 -16.67 -7.89 -6.88
N LEU A 113 -17.60 -7.71 -7.79
CA LEU A 113 -18.78 -6.88 -7.62
C LEU A 113 -19.97 -7.74 -7.19
N ILE A 114 -20.52 -7.46 -6.02
CA ILE A 114 -21.65 -8.17 -5.41
C ILE A 114 -22.62 -7.10 -4.89
N ASP A 115 -23.92 -7.31 -5.05
CA ASP A 115 -24.91 -6.44 -4.41
C ASP A 115 -24.98 -6.77 -2.91
N PHE A 116 -24.49 -5.88 -2.06
CA PHE A 116 -24.44 -6.08 -0.61
C PHE A 116 -25.84 -6.17 0.01
N LYS A 117 -26.85 -5.53 -0.61
CA LYS A 117 -28.24 -5.61 -0.13
C LYS A 117 -28.87 -6.99 -0.35
N GLU A 118 -28.38 -7.76 -1.33
CA GLU A 118 -28.83 -9.14 -1.49
C GLU A 118 -28.38 -10.05 -0.33
N LEU A 119 -27.29 -9.66 0.36
CA LEU A 119 -26.76 -10.39 1.51
C LEU A 119 -27.37 -9.94 2.85
N ASN A 120 -27.46 -8.63 3.05
CA ASN A 120 -28.00 -8.04 4.28
C ASN A 120 -28.38 -6.57 4.07
N ASP A 121 -29.43 -6.13 4.74
CA ASP A 121 -29.87 -4.72 4.75
C ASP A 121 -28.80 -3.79 5.37
N ASP A 122 -28.00 -4.30 6.32
CA ASP A 122 -26.84 -3.57 6.86
C ASP A 122 -25.63 -3.69 5.94
N VAL A 123 -25.59 -2.84 4.92
CA VAL A 123 -24.51 -2.75 3.94
C VAL A 123 -23.15 -2.47 4.61
N SER A 124 -23.14 -1.75 5.75
CA SER A 124 -21.89 -1.45 6.49
C SER A 124 -21.30 -2.73 7.08
N LEU A 125 -22.13 -3.56 7.67
CA LEU A 125 -21.73 -4.87 8.21
C LEU A 125 -21.13 -5.77 7.13
N ILE A 126 -21.76 -5.84 5.96
CA ILE A 126 -21.26 -6.64 4.82
C ILE A 126 -19.91 -6.10 4.33
N LYS A 127 -19.78 -4.78 4.24
CA LYS A 127 -18.51 -4.14 3.86
C LYS A 127 -17.39 -4.46 4.84
N ASP A 128 -17.66 -4.40 6.15
CA ASP A 128 -16.66 -4.70 7.18
C ASP A 128 -16.30 -6.19 7.18
N TYR A 129 -17.28 -7.08 6.97
CA TYR A 129 -17.04 -8.52 6.78
C TYR A 129 -16.08 -8.79 5.62
N PHE A 130 -16.36 -8.28 4.42
CA PHE A 130 -15.49 -8.50 3.26
C PHE A 130 -14.11 -7.85 3.42
N ASN A 131 -14.01 -6.71 4.08
CA ASN A 131 -12.73 -6.10 4.41
C ASN A 131 -11.89 -6.99 5.35
N ALA A 132 -12.51 -7.64 6.32
CA ALA A 132 -11.84 -8.56 7.23
C ALA A 132 -11.39 -9.85 6.50
N VAL A 133 -12.27 -10.43 5.69
CA VAL A 133 -11.95 -11.64 4.90
C VAL A 133 -10.83 -11.36 3.90
N LYS A 134 -10.88 -10.21 3.20
CA LYS A 134 -9.81 -9.75 2.31
C LYS A 134 -8.48 -9.63 3.05
N ALA A 135 -8.48 -9.01 4.22
CA ALA A 135 -7.25 -8.83 5.02
C ALA A 135 -6.64 -10.18 5.41
N LEU A 136 -7.46 -11.14 5.82
CA LEU A 136 -7.04 -12.52 6.10
C LEU A 136 -6.51 -13.24 4.86
N TRP A 137 -7.18 -13.10 3.72
CA TRP A 137 -6.74 -13.69 2.46
C TRP A 137 -5.36 -13.19 2.06
N ASN A 138 -5.19 -11.87 1.99
CA ASN A 138 -3.92 -11.26 1.61
C ASN A 138 -2.80 -11.56 2.62
N TYR A 139 -3.13 -11.78 3.90
CA TYR A 139 -2.15 -12.22 4.89
C TYR A 139 -1.67 -13.66 4.66
N HIS A 140 -2.57 -14.55 4.22
CA HIS A 140 -2.26 -15.98 4.03
C HIS A 140 -1.74 -16.34 2.64
N HIS A 141 -1.86 -15.43 1.65
CA HIS A 141 -1.52 -15.72 0.26
C HIS A 141 -0.65 -14.60 -0.34
N ASP A 142 0.44 -14.99 -1.01
CA ASP A 142 1.26 -14.16 -1.90
C ASP A 142 1.10 -14.69 -3.33
N ILE A 143 -0.04 -14.38 -3.95
CA ILE A 143 -0.37 -14.86 -5.30
C ILE A 143 0.18 -13.88 -6.32
N ARG A 144 0.98 -14.38 -7.26
CA ARG A 144 1.59 -13.55 -8.30
C ARG A 144 1.28 -14.05 -9.70
N ILE A 145 0.91 -13.13 -10.58
CA ILE A 145 0.74 -13.36 -12.02
C ILE A 145 1.76 -12.50 -12.77
N LYS A 146 2.65 -13.14 -13.55
CA LYS A 146 3.74 -12.46 -14.28
C LYS A 146 4.55 -11.51 -13.38
N SER A 147 4.84 -11.95 -12.16
CA SER A 147 5.57 -11.22 -11.09
C SER A 147 4.77 -10.12 -10.37
N TYR A 148 3.55 -9.81 -10.76
CA TYR A 148 2.67 -8.85 -10.09
C TYR A 148 1.81 -9.55 -9.03
N GLU A 149 1.77 -8.97 -7.84
CA GLU A 149 0.92 -9.44 -6.74
C GLU A 149 -0.55 -9.20 -7.07
N VAL A 150 -1.43 -10.14 -6.70
CA VAL A 150 -2.88 -10.02 -6.89
C VAL A 150 -3.54 -9.60 -5.59
N GLU A 151 -4.07 -8.39 -5.56
CA GLU A 151 -4.89 -7.89 -4.46
C GLU A 151 -6.38 -8.02 -4.79
N ILE A 152 -7.14 -8.69 -3.91
CA ILE A 152 -8.58 -8.88 -4.08
C ILE A 152 -9.35 -7.83 -3.31
N TYR A 153 -10.42 -7.33 -3.93
CA TYR A 153 -11.38 -6.40 -3.35
C TYR A 153 -12.79 -6.89 -3.60
N VAL A 154 -13.69 -6.75 -2.61
CA VAL A 154 -15.13 -6.93 -2.83
C VAL A 154 -15.79 -5.57 -2.76
N GLN A 155 -16.58 -5.25 -3.77
CA GLN A 155 -17.28 -3.98 -3.90
C GLN A 155 -18.79 -4.19 -4.02
N ASP A 156 -19.53 -3.25 -3.44
CA ASP A 156 -20.97 -3.20 -3.58
C ASP A 156 -21.37 -2.76 -5.00
N ALA A 157 -21.97 -3.67 -5.75
CA ALA A 157 -22.50 -3.39 -7.09
C ALA A 157 -23.77 -2.52 -7.04
N GLY A 158 -24.52 -2.59 -5.92
CA GLY A 158 -25.72 -1.81 -5.68
C GLY A 158 -25.47 -0.40 -5.15
N PHE A 159 -24.22 -0.01 -4.93
CA PHE A 159 -23.87 1.33 -4.46
C PHE A 159 -24.12 2.37 -5.56
N VAL A 160 -25.37 2.73 -5.69
CA VAL A 160 -25.79 3.96 -6.37
C VAL A 160 -25.64 5.09 -5.36
N GLY A 161 -24.42 5.61 -5.20
CA GLY A 161 -24.21 6.88 -4.54
C GLY A 161 -24.94 8.00 -5.28
N PRO A 162 -25.14 9.19 -4.67
CA PRO A 162 -25.69 10.30 -5.43
C PRO A 162 -24.95 10.42 -6.77
N PRO A 163 -25.64 10.65 -7.90
CA PRO A 163 -25.03 10.66 -9.23
C PRO A 163 -23.77 11.54 -9.31
N GLU A 164 -23.73 12.59 -8.50
CA GLU A 164 -22.62 13.53 -8.37
C GLU A 164 -21.38 12.90 -7.71
N LEU A 165 -21.55 11.95 -6.78
CA LEU A 165 -20.44 11.24 -6.12
C LEU A 165 -19.95 10.04 -6.92
N SER A 166 -20.81 9.38 -7.68
CA SER A 166 -20.44 8.28 -8.56
C SER A 166 -19.69 8.79 -9.78
N GLN A 167 -20.18 9.87 -10.42
CA GLN A 167 -19.52 10.51 -11.55
C GLN A 167 -18.17 11.12 -11.16
N MET A 168 -18.08 11.83 -10.03
CA MET A 168 -16.80 12.36 -9.53
C MET A 168 -15.79 11.27 -9.20
N ARG A 169 -16.22 10.12 -8.64
CA ARG A 169 -15.32 8.98 -8.39
C ARG A 169 -14.91 8.25 -9.66
N GLU A 170 -15.81 8.06 -10.61
CA GLU A 170 -15.52 7.37 -11.85
C GLU A 170 -14.65 8.20 -12.80
N GLU A 171 -14.77 9.51 -12.79
CA GLU A 171 -13.95 10.40 -13.64
C GLU A 171 -12.51 10.56 -13.12
N HIS A 172 -12.26 10.38 -11.83
CA HIS A 172 -10.98 10.74 -11.20
C HIS A 172 -10.19 9.57 -10.59
N ILE A 173 -10.79 8.41 -10.31
CA ILE A 173 -10.14 7.39 -9.46
C ILE A 173 -9.52 6.23 -10.22
N SER A 174 -10.05 5.78 -11.32
CA SER A 174 -9.38 4.77 -12.15
C SER A 174 -9.52 5.13 -13.59
N SER A 175 -8.40 5.21 -14.26
CA SER A 175 -8.42 5.49 -15.69
C SER A 175 -8.85 4.29 -16.51
N GLY A 176 -8.69 3.05 -16.02
CA GLY A 176 -9.08 1.83 -16.71
C GLY A 176 -9.87 0.87 -15.85
N VAL A 177 -10.96 0.32 -16.39
CA VAL A 177 -11.75 -0.77 -15.78
C VAL A 177 -12.05 -1.80 -16.85
N TYR A 178 -11.55 -3.01 -16.68
CA TYR A 178 -11.78 -4.13 -17.59
C TYR A 178 -12.65 -5.19 -16.95
N SER A 179 -13.77 -5.55 -17.57
CA SER A 179 -14.61 -6.66 -17.12
C SER A 179 -14.03 -7.99 -17.59
N LEU A 180 -13.75 -8.88 -16.64
CA LEU A 180 -13.30 -10.24 -16.94
C LEU A 180 -14.44 -11.11 -17.43
N LEU A 181 -15.67 -10.91 -16.91
CA LEU A 181 -16.82 -11.70 -17.32
C LEU A 181 -17.27 -11.36 -18.74
N LYS A 182 -17.28 -10.06 -19.09
CA LYS A 182 -17.70 -9.59 -20.42
C LYS A 182 -16.55 -9.58 -21.43
N ASP A 183 -15.30 -9.66 -20.98
CA ASP A 183 -14.09 -9.59 -21.79
C ASP A 183 -13.96 -8.28 -22.58
N GLU A 184 -14.30 -7.16 -21.91
CA GLU A 184 -14.32 -5.84 -22.52
C GLU A 184 -13.94 -4.73 -21.53
N TRP A 185 -13.51 -3.60 -22.08
CA TRP A 185 -13.30 -2.39 -21.29
C TRP A 185 -14.64 -1.74 -20.94
N LEU A 186 -14.96 -1.64 -19.66
CA LEU A 186 -16.07 -0.81 -19.15
C LEU A 186 -15.67 0.67 -19.17
N LYS A 187 -14.38 0.93 -18.90
CA LYS A 187 -13.77 2.26 -19.00
C LYS A 187 -12.37 2.11 -19.60
N ILE A 188 -12.15 2.73 -20.75
CA ILE A 188 -10.85 2.68 -21.44
C ILE A 188 -9.87 3.62 -20.73
N PRO A 189 -8.64 3.18 -20.43
CA PRO A 189 -7.63 4.02 -19.80
C PRO A 189 -7.18 5.15 -20.77
N LEU A 190 -6.92 6.32 -20.19
CA LEU A 190 -6.44 7.47 -20.94
C LEU A 190 -4.94 7.65 -20.75
N LYS A 191 -4.23 7.83 -21.87
CA LYS A 191 -2.80 8.17 -21.83
C LYS A 191 -2.61 9.57 -21.28
N ASN A 192 -1.60 9.71 -20.40
CA ASN A 192 -1.18 11.05 -19.99
C ASN A 192 -0.63 11.81 -21.21
N LYS A 193 -1.12 13.03 -21.41
CA LYS A 193 -0.65 13.94 -22.46
C LYS A 193 0.15 15.11 -21.87
N GLY A 194 0.27 15.18 -20.54
CA GLY A 194 0.95 16.25 -19.83
C GLY A 194 2.40 15.90 -19.49
N GLU A 195 3.19 16.92 -19.22
CA GLU A 195 4.52 16.79 -18.65
C GLU A 195 4.42 16.46 -17.15
N ILE A 196 5.27 15.56 -16.68
CA ILE A 196 5.31 15.14 -15.28
C ILE A 196 6.39 15.94 -14.55
N ASP A 197 5.98 16.70 -13.53
CA ASP A 197 6.88 17.50 -12.69
C ASP A 197 7.55 16.61 -11.61
N ASN A 198 8.65 15.97 -12.01
CA ASN A 198 9.41 15.08 -11.14
C ASN A 198 10.03 15.82 -9.93
N ASP A 199 10.41 17.08 -10.08
CA ASP A 199 10.98 17.87 -8.98
C ASP A 199 9.94 18.10 -7.86
N SER A 200 8.73 18.45 -8.23
CA SER A 200 7.64 18.63 -7.27
C SER A 200 7.25 17.31 -6.60
N ILE A 201 7.23 16.20 -7.35
CA ILE A 201 6.97 14.86 -6.81
C ILE A 201 8.00 14.51 -5.75
N THR A 202 9.30 14.65 -6.08
CA THR A 202 10.42 14.36 -5.19
C THR A 202 10.34 15.19 -3.92
N LYS A 203 10.23 16.53 -4.05
CA LYS A 203 10.14 17.44 -2.89
C LYS A 203 8.99 17.09 -1.94
N LYS A 204 7.82 16.74 -2.49
CA LYS A 204 6.65 16.37 -1.69
C LYS A 204 6.84 15.01 -1.01
N ALA A 205 7.39 14.03 -1.72
CA ALA A 205 7.68 12.71 -1.16
C ALA A 205 8.71 12.82 -0.03
N ASP A 206 9.84 13.51 -0.25
CA ASP A 206 10.89 13.71 0.75
C ASP A 206 10.36 14.39 2.01
N SER A 207 9.53 15.42 1.85
CA SER A 207 8.91 16.11 3.00
C SER A 207 8.03 15.19 3.84
N LEU A 208 7.34 14.23 3.23
CA LEU A 208 6.52 13.26 3.95
C LEU A 208 7.38 12.14 4.57
N MET A 209 8.42 11.69 3.87
CA MET A 209 9.40 10.73 4.40
C MET A 209 10.09 11.27 5.65
N ASP A 210 10.56 12.51 5.62
CA ASP A 210 11.15 13.20 6.77
C ASP A 210 10.21 13.29 7.97
N GLN A 211 8.90 13.42 7.76
CA GLN A 211 7.94 13.42 8.85
C GLN A 211 7.79 12.04 9.49
N VAL A 212 7.83 10.97 8.69
CA VAL A 212 7.80 9.58 9.20
C VAL A 212 9.08 9.29 9.98
N ASP A 213 10.24 9.62 9.44
CA ASP A 213 11.53 9.38 10.10
C ASP A 213 11.61 10.11 11.45
N ARG A 214 11.14 11.36 11.53
CA ARG A 214 11.05 12.08 12.81
C ARG A 214 10.08 11.46 13.81
N ALA A 215 9.03 10.80 13.32
CA ALA A 215 8.10 10.10 14.20
C ALA A 215 8.69 8.77 14.71
N LEU A 216 9.54 8.11 13.92
CA LEU A 216 10.25 6.91 14.35
C LEU A 216 11.23 7.20 15.50
N VAL A 217 11.90 8.35 15.51
CA VAL A 217 12.82 8.76 16.61
C VAL A 217 12.10 8.80 17.96
N LEU A 218 10.80 9.09 18.00
CA LEU A 218 10.04 9.11 19.26
C LEU A 218 9.90 7.71 19.88
N MET A 219 9.95 6.65 19.07
CA MET A 219 9.97 5.26 19.57
C MET A 219 11.27 4.96 20.30
N ASP A 220 12.41 5.44 19.79
CA ASP A 220 13.73 5.27 20.39
C ASP A 220 13.87 6.08 21.69
N GLU A 221 13.06 7.13 21.84
CA GLU A 221 12.99 7.96 23.05
C GLU A 221 11.93 7.46 24.07
N ASP A 222 11.34 6.27 23.89
CA ASP A 222 10.24 5.72 24.69
C ASP A 222 8.98 6.63 24.75
N LYS A 223 8.82 7.57 23.81
CA LYS A 223 7.68 8.49 23.72
C LYS A 223 6.53 7.90 22.89
N TYR A 224 6.02 6.75 23.31
CA TYR A 224 5.09 5.94 22.53
C TYR A 224 3.76 6.65 22.22
N GLU A 225 3.19 7.39 23.17
CA GLU A 225 1.95 8.14 22.97
C GLU A 225 2.11 9.22 21.88
N GLU A 226 3.20 10.00 21.96
CA GLU A 226 3.49 11.03 20.95
C GLU A 226 3.77 10.41 19.57
N ALA A 227 4.51 9.29 19.53
CA ALA A 227 4.77 8.53 18.29
C ALA A 227 3.48 8.05 17.66
N TYR A 228 2.57 7.46 18.43
CA TYR A 228 1.26 6.99 17.97
C TYR A 228 0.40 8.12 17.40
N GLU A 229 0.25 9.21 18.15
CA GLU A 229 -0.52 10.36 17.69
C GLU A 229 0.07 10.97 16.41
N ARG A 230 1.40 11.07 16.33
CA ARG A 230 2.10 11.60 15.17
C ARG A 230 1.91 10.69 13.95
N ALA A 231 1.99 9.38 14.13
CA ALA A 231 1.71 8.41 13.06
C ALA A 231 0.29 8.56 12.51
N ILE A 232 -0.72 8.75 13.36
CA ILE A 232 -2.10 8.99 12.94
C ILE A 232 -2.21 10.31 12.15
N LYS A 233 -1.60 11.39 12.63
CA LYS A 233 -1.61 12.70 11.96
C LYS A 233 -0.97 12.63 10.57
N ILE A 234 0.19 11.95 10.46
CA ILE A 234 0.88 11.74 9.18
C ILE A 234 0.03 10.89 8.23
N LYS A 235 -0.52 9.75 8.69
CA LYS A 235 -1.41 8.89 7.90
C LYS A 235 -2.59 9.67 7.32
N ASN A 236 -3.26 10.46 8.16
CA ASN A 236 -4.40 11.27 7.74
C ASN A 236 -4.01 12.39 6.78
N LYS A 237 -2.82 12.98 6.95
CA LYS A 237 -2.25 13.97 6.02
C LYS A 237 -1.99 13.34 4.65
N ILE A 238 -1.32 12.19 4.61
CA ILE A 238 -1.04 11.46 3.36
C ILE A 238 -2.34 11.10 2.63
N LYS A 239 -3.34 10.59 3.37
CA LYS A 239 -4.65 10.24 2.79
C LYS A 239 -5.32 11.46 2.13
N ARG A 240 -5.41 12.59 2.85
CA ARG A 240 -6.02 13.82 2.32
C ARG A 240 -5.23 14.41 1.16
N PHE A 241 -3.92 14.38 1.25
CA PHE A 241 -3.01 14.84 0.21
C PHE A 241 -3.21 14.07 -1.10
N ARG A 242 -3.22 12.72 -1.03
CA ARG A 242 -3.50 11.87 -2.20
C ARG A 242 -4.89 12.14 -2.77
N GLN A 243 -5.92 12.21 -1.91
CA GLN A 243 -7.29 12.44 -2.35
C GLN A 243 -7.44 13.77 -3.10
N ALA A 244 -6.86 14.85 -2.58
CA ALA A 244 -6.88 16.15 -3.23
C ALA A 244 -6.24 16.11 -4.62
N GLY A 245 -5.14 15.38 -4.80
CA GLY A 245 -4.52 15.20 -6.11
C GLY A 245 -5.39 14.41 -7.07
N LEU A 246 -5.98 13.30 -6.60
CA LEU A 246 -6.89 12.49 -7.40
C LEU A 246 -8.12 13.29 -7.85
N ASP A 247 -8.68 14.12 -6.97
CA ASP A 247 -9.86 14.92 -7.26
C ASP A 247 -9.58 16.07 -8.25
N THR A 248 -8.34 16.57 -8.32
CA THR A 248 -7.98 17.73 -9.15
C THR A 248 -7.34 17.38 -10.49
N ALA A 249 -6.41 16.42 -10.49
CA ALA A 249 -5.61 16.08 -11.67
C ALA A 249 -5.51 14.55 -11.92
N GLY A 250 -6.28 13.76 -11.16
CA GLY A 250 -6.36 12.32 -11.34
C GLY A 250 -5.09 11.55 -10.97
N GLU A 251 -4.89 10.41 -11.61
CA GLU A 251 -3.82 9.48 -11.27
C GLU A 251 -2.41 10.01 -11.57
N TYR A 252 -2.29 10.98 -12.44
CA TYR A 252 -1.01 11.62 -12.80
C TYR A 252 -0.71 12.88 -11.98
N SER A 253 -1.54 13.19 -10.98
CA SER A 253 -1.28 14.31 -10.07
C SER A 253 0.04 14.12 -9.32
N VAL A 254 0.72 15.23 -9.05
CA VAL A 254 1.96 15.25 -8.27
C VAL A 254 1.75 14.58 -6.91
N GLU A 255 0.59 14.78 -6.30
CA GLU A 255 0.20 14.20 -5.03
C GLU A 255 0.08 12.67 -5.07
N ASN A 256 -0.57 12.13 -6.09
CA ASN A 256 -0.71 10.69 -6.25
C ASN A 256 0.64 10.03 -6.63
N LEU A 257 1.44 10.68 -7.46
CA LEU A 257 2.77 10.17 -7.82
C LEU A 257 3.73 10.23 -6.62
N ALA A 258 3.69 11.29 -5.80
CA ALA A 258 4.43 11.35 -4.54
C ALA A 258 3.97 10.26 -3.55
N PHE A 259 2.66 9.98 -3.47
CA PHE A 259 2.15 8.85 -2.69
C PHE A 259 2.69 7.50 -3.19
N LYS A 260 2.71 7.28 -4.52
CA LYS A 260 3.32 6.07 -5.10
C LYS A 260 4.82 5.98 -4.75
N THR A 261 5.55 7.09 -4.76
CA THR A 261 6.95 7.16 -4.34
C THR A 261 7.12 6.74 -2.87
N LEU A 262 6.26 7.23 -1.95
CA LEU A 262 6.27 6.79 -0.54
C LEU A 262 6.02 5.28 -0.41
N ARG A 263 5.04 4.74 -1.14
CA ARG A 263 4.71 3.30 -1.15
C ARG A 263 5.92 2.48 -1.60
N ASN A 264 6.50 2.86 -2.74
CA ASN A 264 7.60 2.13 -3.38
C ASN A 264 8.90 2.15 -2.55
N ASN A 265 9.10 3.19 -1.74
CA ASN A 265 10.21 3.28 -0.79
C ASN A 265 9.87 2.70 0.61
N GLY A 266 8.74 2.00 0.76
CA GLY A 266 8.35 1.31 1.98
C GLY A 266 7.87 2.22 3.12
N TYR A 267 7.73 3.54 2.91
CA TYR A 267 7.37 4.48 3.96
C TYR A 267 5.93 4.32 4.45
N LEU A 268 5.02 3.86 3.60
CA LEU A 268 3.65 3.55 4.05
C LEU A 268 3.64 2.36 5.01
N ARG A 269 4.50 1.37 4.77
CA ARG A 269 4.69 0.21 5.67
C ARG A 269 5.35 0.64 6.97
N LYS A 270 6.46 1.40 6.91
CA LYS A 270 7.12 1.97 8.10
C LYS A 270 6.13 2.74 8.99
N LEU A 271 5.25 3.54 8.37
CA LEU A 271 4.23 4.31 9.09
C LEU A 271 3.15 3.42 9.73
N ALA A 272 2.76 2.34 9.06
CA ALA A 272 1.80 1.38 9.60
C ALA A 272 2.40 0.60 10.78
N ASP A 273 3.65 0.16 10.64
CA ASP A 273 4.40 -0.54 11.69
C ASP A 273 4.62 0.39 12.89
N LEU A 274 5.10 1.63 12.67
CA LEU A 274 5.24 2.64 13.72
C LEU A 274 3.95 2.81 14.54
N LYS A 275 2.81 2.95 13.85
CA LYS A 275 1.52 3.13 14.51
C LYS A 275 1.16 1.91 15.37
N ARG A 276 1.37 0.69 14.86
CA ARG A 276 1.11 -0.56 15.56
C ARG A 276 2.03 -0.70 16.78
N ASP A 277 3.33 -0.57 16.55
CA ASP A 277 4.35 -0.82 17.58
C ASP A 277 4.27 0.21 18.71
N ALA A 278 3.96 1.48 18.40
CA ALA A 278 3.70 2.50 19.40
C ALA A 278 2.45 2.18 20.24
N TYR A 279 1.37 1.76 19.61
CA TYR A 279 0.16 1.34 20.30
C TYR A 279 0.40 0.13 21.20
N ASP A 280 1.08 -0.89 20.68
CA ASP A 280 1.38 -2.11 21.42
C ASP A 280 2.29 -1.81 22.63
N ALA A 281 3.28 -0.92 22.46
CA ALA A 281 4.14 -0.48 23.56
C ALA A 281 3.37 0.29 24.66
N MET A 282 2.40 1.14 24.27
CA MET A 282 1.53 1.85 25.23
C MET A 282 0.63 0.90 26.02
N MET A 283 0.13 -0.17 25.37
CA MET A 283 -0.81 -1.11 26.00
C MET A 283 -0.11 -2.25 26.74
N SER A 284 1.20 -2.42 26.56
CA SER A 284 1.99 -3.48 27.18
C SER A 284 2.53 -3.08 28.54
N LEU A 285 2.44 -3.97 29.52
CA LEU A 285 3.11 -3.82 30.79
C LEU A 285 4.51 -4.43 30.69
N LYS A 286 5.55 -3.63 30.99
CA LYS A 286 6.92 -4.14 31.07
C LYS A 286 7.02 -5.14 32.24
N ALA A 287 7.66 -6.29 32.03
CA ALA A 287 7.93 -7.23 33.09
C ALA A 287 8.81 -6.55 34.14
N VAL A 288 8.38 -6.58 35.43
CA VAL A 288 9.20 -6.06 36.52
C VAL A 288 10.27 -7.13 36.80
N SER A 289 11.51 -6.82 36.50
CA SER A 289 12.62 -7.66 36.91
C SER A 289 12.80 -7.49 38.44
N TYR A 290 12.29 -8.44 39.22
CA TYR A 290 12.61 -8.50 40.63
C TYR A 290 14.07 -8.94 40.78
N THR A 291 14.98 -8.01 41.00
CA THR A 291 16.26 -8.33 41.60
C THR A 291 15.98 -8.75 43.03
N HIS A 292 16.12 -10.04 43.34
CA HIS A 292 16.15 -10.52 44.70
C HIS A 292 17.32 -9.83 45.43
N LEU A 293 17.02 -8.81 46.19
CA LEU A 293 17.92 -8.34 47.25
C LEU A 293 18.01 -9.50 48.26
N THR A 294 19.05 -10.33 48.18
CA THR A 294 19.42 -11.22 49.25
C THR A 294 19.76 -10.36 50.48
N LEU A 295 18.94 -10.44 51.52
CA LEU A 295 19.24 -9.85 52.81
C LEU A 295 20.54 -10.50 53.30
N PRO A 296 21.51 -9.73 53.80
CA PRO A 296 22.68 -10.30 54.45
C PRO A 296 22.22 -10.96 55.77
N THR A 297 22.62 -12.21 55.95
CA THR A 297 22.49 -13.00 57.19
C THR A 297 23.42 -12.48 58.28
#